data_04f352c1cf2384b894575cb38ff15a13
#
_entry.id   04f352c1cf2384b894575cb38ff15a13
#
_cell.length_a   1.000
_cell.length_b   1.000
_cell.length_c   1.000
_cell.angle_alpha   90.00
_cell.angle_beta   90.00
_cell.angle_gamma   90.00
#
_symmetry.space_group_name_H-M   'P 1'
#
loop_
_entity.id
_entity.type
_entity.pdbx_description
1 polymer ?
#
loop_
_entity_poly.entity_id
_entity_poly.type
_entity_poly.pdbx_seq_one_letter_code
_entity_poly.pdbx_strand_id
1 'polypeptide(L)'
;MLRRGTILTLVILLLSCDRGVVPKPSGYVRIDTPEKRYHLYDSQPFYSFEVPDYAVVEKDSSRGAEAGWVNVVIPQLNGKIHLSYKPVRGNLGDYIADSRTLAYKHTVKAEGIEETPFVEREHNRFGMVYDLKGNVASAVQFFITDSTHHFLRGSLYFSCPPNRDSLNPVIDFVREDIMHMIETTQWKY
;
A
#
# COMPACT_ATOMS: atom_id res chain seq x y z
N MET A 1 8.18 -47.05 57.32
CA MET A 1 8.65 -45.70 56.82
C MET A 1 8.64 -45.52 55.31
N LEU A 2 8.67 -46.57 54.53
CA LEU A 2 8.70 -46.49 53.04
C LEU A 2 7.41 -45.88 52.39
N ARG A 3 6.22 -46.14 52.96
CA ARG A 3 4.92 -45.69 52.41
C ARG A 3 4.72 -44.16 52.45
N ARG A 4 5.28 -43.43 53.39
CA ARG A 4 5.10 -41.98 53.49
C ARG A 4 5.97 -41.21 52.50
N GLY A 5 7.14 -41.74 52.13
CA GLY A 5 8.02 -41.15 51.13
C GLY A 5 7.44 -41.23 49.73
N THR A 6 6.81 -42.37 49.37
CA THR A 6 6.22 -42.62 48.06
C THR A 6 5.02 -41.71 47.78
N ILE A 7 4.20 -41.43 48.79
CA ILE A 7 3.04 -40.53 48.66
C ILE A 7 3.51 -39.07 48.47
N LEU A 8 4.55 -38.64 49.17
CA LEU A 8 5.09 -37.29 49.02
C LEU A 8 5.69 -37.05 47.64
N THR A 9 6.38 -38.04 47.07
CA THR A 9 6.94 -37.97 45.70
C THR A 9 5.83 -37.91 44.63
N LEU A 10 4.76 -38.66 44.85
CA LEU A 10 3.60 -38.64 43.91
C LEU A 10 2.87 -37.29 43.92
N VAL A 11 2.75 -36.64 45.06
CA VAL A 11 2.09 -35.31 45.18
C VAL A 11 2.94 -34.21 44.51
N ILE A 12 4.27 -34.29 44.58
CA ILE A 12 5.15 -33.32 43.93
C ILE A 12 5.07 -33.44 42.38
N LEU A 13 4.90 -34.64 41.84
CA LEU A 13 4.74 -34.85 40.39
C LEU A 13 3.41 -34.31 39.84
N LEU A 14 2.39 -34.18 40.67
CA LEU A 14 1.09 -33.63 40.25
C LEU A 14 1.03 -32.09 40.23
N LEU A 15 2.00 -31.40 40.81
CA LEU A 15 2.07 -29.94 40.86
C LEU A 15 2.85 -29.33 39.70
N SER A 16 3.43 -30.15 38.81
CA SER A 16 4.23 -29.71 37.66
C SER A 16 3.38 -29.49 36.39
N CYS A 17 2.15 -29.00 36.50
CA CYS A 17 1.42 -28.47 35.35
C CYS A 17 1.72 -26.98 35.23
N ASP A 18 2.85 -26.67 34.62
CA ASP A 18 3.13 -25.32 34.10
C ASP A 18 2.22 -25.12 32.88
N ARG A 19 1.08 -24.47 33.09
CA ARG A 19 0.25 -23.99 32.00
C ARG A 19 1.00 -22.84 31.34
N GLY A 20 1.82 -23.17 30.36
CA GLY A 20 2.42 -22.17 29.52
C GLY A 20 1.31 -21.22 29.04
N VAL A 21 1.36 -19.97 29.49
CA VAL A 21 0.47 -18.92 29.03
C VAL A 21 0.81 -18.71 27.54
N VAL A 22 0.03 -19.35 26.67
CA VAL A 22 0.10 -19.05 25.25
C VAL A 22 -0.44 -17.63 25.10
N PRO A 23 0.40 -16.64 24.68
CA PRO A 23 -0.08 -15.29 24.44
C PRO A 23 -1.26 -15.39 23.45
N LYS A 24 -2.41 -14.86 23.83
CA LYS A 24 -3.53 -14.75 22.89
C LYS A 24 -3.05 -13.91 21.70
N PRO A 25 -3.28 -14.34 20.46
CA PRO A 25 -2.97 -13.50 19.32
C PRO A 25 -3.66 -12.15 19.52
N SER A 26 -2.91 -11.07 19.31
CA SER A 26 -3.44 -9.72 19.40
C SER A 26 -4.66 -9.64 18.47
N GLY A 27 -5.83 -9.38 19.05
CA GLY A 27 -7.05 -9.20 18.25
C GLY A 27 -6.85 -7.96 17.38
N TYR A 28 -6.92 -8.11 16.08
CA TYR A 28 -6.96 -6.97 15.18
C TYR A 28 -8.23 -6.18 15.42
N VAL A 29 -8.14 -4.86 15.47
CA VAL A 29 -9.31 -3.99 15.47
C VAL A 29 -10.06 -4.27 14.18
N ARG A 30 -11.34 -4.64 14.28
CA ARG A 30 -12.19 -4.78 13.09
C ARG A 30 -12.33 -3.41 12.44
N ILE A 31 -11.78 -3.28 11.25
CA ILE A 31 -11.94 -2.08 10.43
C ILE A 31 -13.09 -2.37 9.47
N ASP A 32 -14.19 -1.62 9.62
CA ASP A 32 -15.29 -1.71 8.66
C ASP A 32 -14.87 -0.94 7.41
N THR A 33 -14.58 -1.69 6.33
CA THR A 33 -14.24 -1.12 5.04
C THR A 33 -15.51 -0.76 4.27
N PRO A 34 -15.53 0.37 3.53
CA PRO A 34 -16.66 0.75 2.70
C PRO A 34 -16.86 -0.21 1.53
N GLU A 35 -18.06 -0.22 0.94
CA GLU A 35 -18.36 -0.99 -0.27
C GLU A 35 -17.57 -0.43 -1.46
N LYS A 36 -16.95 -1.29 -2.25
CA LYS A 36 -16.22 -0.89 -3.45
C LYS A 36 -17.18 -0.63 -4.59
N ARG A 37 -17.34 0.65 -4.92
CA ARG A 37 -17.99 1.18 -6.12
C ARG A 37 -17.09 2.25 -6.68
N TYR A 38 -17.04 2.38 -7.98
CA TYR A 38 -16.11 3.26 -8.66
C TYR A 38 -16.83 4.20 -9.60
N HIS A 39 -16.26 5.40 -9.77
CA HIS A 39 -16.68 6.37 -10.77
C HIS A 39 -15.47 6.93 -11.51
N LEU A 40 -15.71 7.40 -12.74
CA LEU A 40 -14.67 7.96 -13.59
C LEU A 40 -14.23 9.34 -13.07
N TYR A 41 -12.93 9.49 -12.83
CA TYR A 41 -12.27 10.78 -12.67
C TYR A 41 -11.64 11.21 -13.99
N ASP A 42 -12.16 12.27 -14.61
CA ASP A 42 -11.79 12.75 -15.94
C ASP A 42 -11.44 14.26 -15.98
N SER A 43 -11.11 14.85 -14.83
CA SER A 43 -10.85 16.29 -14.69
C SER A 43 -9.43 16.72 -15.09
N GLN A 44 -8.54 15.77 -15.44
CA GLN A 44 -7.19 16.08 -15.89
C GLN A 44 -7.05 16.05 -17.42
N PRO A 45 -6.23 16.92 -18.01
CA PRO A 45 -6.04 16.95 -19.46
C PRO A 45 -5.14 15.83 -20.00
N PHE A 46 -4.45 15.07 -19.15
CA PHE A 46 -3.41 14.12 -19.55
C PHE A 46 -3.84 12.66 -19.39
N TYR A 47 -4.75 12.40 -18.48
CA TYR A 47 -5.22 11.05 -18.13
C TYR A 47 -6.58 11.08 -17.44
N SER A 48 -7.23 9.93 -17.43
CA SER A 48 -8.39 9.64 -16.59
C SER A 48 -8.24 8.25 -15.97
N PHE A 49 -8.98 7.98 -14.90
CA PHE A 49 -9.03 6.67 -14.23
C PHE A 49 -10.29 6.59 -13.37
N GLU A 50 -10.63 5.39 -12.91
CA GLU A 50 -11.71 5.22 -11.96
C GLU A 50 -11.21 5.30 -10.51
N VAL A 51 -12.01 5.94 -9.65
CA VAL A 51 -11.75 6.07 -8.20
C VAL A 51 -12.93 5.54 -7.40
N PRO A 52 -12.70 5.00 -6.19
CA PRO A 52 -13.81 4.55 -5.35
C PRO A 52 -14.67 5.73 -4.89
N ASP A 53 -15.99 5.49 -4.76
CA ASP A 53 -16.98 6.50 -4.35
C ASP A 53 -16.71 7.13 -2.98
N TYR A 54 -15.98 6.42 -2.12
CA TYR A 54 -15.58 6.90 -0.80
C TYR A 54 -14.27 7.73 -0.80
N ALA A 55 -13.65 7.90 -1.97
CA ALA A 55 -12.46 8.74 -2.13
C ALA A 55 -12.81 10.09 -2.75
N VAL A 56 -11.97 11.09 -2.48
CA VAL A 56 -12.07 12.43 -3.06
C VAL A 56 -10.76 12.74 -3.78
N VAL A 57 -10.85 13.21 -5.03
CA VAL A 57 -9.67 13.64 -5.78
C VAL A 57 -9.48 15.14 -5.63
N GLU A 58 -8.33 15.54 -5.09
CA GLU A 58 -7.95 16.91 -4.86
C GLU A 58 -6.74 17.27 -5.72
N LYS A 59 -6.69 18.51 -6.23
CA LYS A 59 -5.47 19.01 -6.85
C LYS A 59 -4.34 19.06 -5.82
N ASP A 60 -3.14 18.62 -6.17
CA ASP A 60 -1.98 18.82 -5.32
C ASP A 60 -1.64 20.30 -5.24
N SER A 61 -1.65 20.84 -4.03
CA SER A 61 -1.31 22.24 -3.73
C SER A 61 0.04 22.38 -3.03
N SER A 62 0.84 21.32 -2.97
CA SER A 62 2.16 21.34 -2.35
C SER A 62 3.13 22.24 -3.11
N ARG A 63 4.14 22.76 -2.41
CA ARG A 63 5.16 23.58 -3.04
C ARG A 63 5.95 22.76 -4.07
N GLY A 64 5.84 23.15 -5.34
CA GLY A 64 6.48 22.45 -6.47
C GLY A 64 5.58 21.44 -7.17
N ALA A 65 4.27 21.38 -6.81
CA ALA A 65 3.32 20.60 -7.58
C ALA A 65 3.22 21.11 -9.02
N GLU A 66 3.20 20.18 -9.96
CA GLU A 66 3.11 20.48 -11.40
C GLU A 66 1.70 20.20 -11.95
N ALA A 67 1.47 20.56 -13.19
CA ALA A 67 0.21 20.27 -13.87
C ALA A 67 -0.05 18.75 -13.92
N GLY A 68 -1.28 18.33 -13.62
CA GLY A 68 -1.63 16.91 -13.58
C GLY A 68 -1.30 16.19 -12.27
N TRP A 69 -0.73 16.88 -11.26
CA TRP A 69 -0.55 16.28 -9.94
C TRP A 69 -1.84 16.36 -9.14
N VAL A 70 -2.26 15.23 -8.59
CA VAL A 70 -3.46 15.13 -7.75
C VAL A 70 -3.24 14.19 -6.57
N ASN A 71 -4.11 14.33 -5.58
CA ASN A 71 -4.17 13.45 -4.41
C ASN A 71 -5.52 12.75 -4.39
N VAL A 72 -5.53 11.42 -4.32
CA VAL A 72 -6.74 10.65 -4.03
C VAL A 72 -6.79 10.44 -2.52
N VAL A 73 -7.71 11.14 -1.87
CA VAL A 73 -7.88 11.15 -0.41
C VAL A 73 -8.96 10.16 -0.04
N ILE A 74 -8.70 9.31 0.94
CA ILE A 74 -9.63 8.33 1.50
C ILE A 74 -9.87 8.68 2.97
N PRO A 75 -10.83 9.60 3.28
CA PRO A 75 -10.97 10.17 4.62
C PRO A 75 -11.26 9.13 5.70
N GLN A 76 -12.12 8.15 5.40
CA GLN A 76 -12.53 7.12 6.35
C GLN A 76 -11.39 6.20 6.80
N LEU A 77 -10.34 6.07 5.97
CA LEU A 77 -9.18 5.23 6.24
C LEU A 77 -7.93 6.05 6.59
N ASN A 78 -8.03 7.37 6.68
CA ASN A 78 -6.90 8.28 6.83
C ASN A 78 -5.80 8.04 5.79
N GLY A 79 -6.20 7.57 4.59
CA GLY A 79 -5.32 7.22 3.49
C GLY A 79 -5.25 8.32 2.44
N LYS A 80 -4.11 8.43 1.79
CA LYS A 80 -3.88 9.34 0.67
C LYS A 80 -2.95 8.71 -0.35
N ILE A 81 -3.35 8.73 -1.62
CA ILE A 81 -2.50 8.34 -2.75
C ILE A 81 -2.06 9.63 -3.44
N HIS A 82 -0.76 9.92 -3.39
CA HIS A 82 -0.18 11.03 -4.14
C HIS A 82 0.09 10.57 -5.56
N LEU A 83 -0.43 11.29 -6.54
CA LEU A 83 -0.23 11.03 -7.97
C LEU A 83 0.57 12.19 -8.60
N SER A 84 1.72 11.87 -9.17
CA SER A 84 2.62 12.81 -9.82
C SER A 84 2.71 12.48 -11.29
N TYR A 85 2.21 13.36 -12.15
CA TYR A 85 2.28 13.24 -13.60
C TYR A 85 3.54 13.93 -14.14
N LYS A 86 4.17 13.32 -15.14
CA LYS A 86 5.28 13.88 -15.91
C LYS A 86 5.11 13.57 -17.39
N PRO A 87 5.27 14.57 -18.28
CA PRO A 87 5.35 14.32 -19.72
C PRO A 87 6.70 13.66 -20.05
N VAL A 88 6.67 12.58 -20.83
CA VAL A 88 7.86 11.90 -21.32
C VAL A 88 8.38 12.61 -22.58
N ARG A 89 9.67 12.89 -22.62
CA ARG A 89 10.35 13.56 -23.75
C ARG A 89 11.73 12.90 -23.97
N GLY A 90 11.72 11.58 -24.14
CA GLY A 90 12.95 10.79 -24.29
C GLY A 90 13.68 10.49 -22.97
N ASN A 91 13.11 10.86 -21.84
CA ASN A 91 13.68 10.75 -20.48
C ASN A 91 12.94 9.72 -19.60
N LEU A 92 12.24 8.76 -20.21
CA LEU A 92 11.51 7.72 -19.48
C LEU A 92 12.43 6.93 -18.53
N GLY A 93 13.64 6.61 -18.97
CA GLY A 93 14.61 5.88 -18.16
C GLY A 93 14.93 6.56 -16.83
N ASP A 94 15.05 7.90 -16.85
CA ASP A 94 15.30 8.70 -15.64
C ASP A 94 14.11 8.62 -14.68
N TYR A 95 12.88 8.74 -15.18
CA TYR A 95 11.67 8.64 -14.35
C TYR A 95 11.49 7.26 -13.71
N ILE A 96 11.81 6.19 -14.45
CA ILE A 96 11.80 4.82 -13.91
C ILE A 96 12.87 4.67 -12.82
N ALA A 97 14.10 5.14 -13.08
CA ALA A 97 15.19 5.09 -12.11
C ALA A 97 14.87 5.90 -10.84
N ASP A 98 14.29 7.10 -10.99
CA ASP A 98 13.84 7.93 -9.88
C ASP A 98 12.75 7.26 -9.07
N SER A 99 11.75 6.65 -9.72
CA SER A 99 10.67 5.94 -9.05
C SER A 99 11.18 4.76 -8.24
N ARG A 100 12.11 3.99 -8.80
CA ARG A 100 12.77 2.91 -8.10
C ARG A 100 13.58 3.42 -6.91
N THR A 101 14.37 4.48 -7.12
CA THR A 101 15.16 5.09 -6.06
C THR A 101 14.30 5.58 -4.91
N LEU A 102 13.14 6.20 -5.21
CA LEU A 102 12.19 6.66 -4.20
C LEU A 102 11.56 5.50 -3.43
N ALA A 103 11.19 4.39 -4.09
CA ALA A 103 10.71 3.19 -3.42
C ALA A 103 11.79 2.62 -2.48
N TYR A 104 13.02 2.54 -2.95
CA TYR A 104 14.15 1.99 -2.18
C TYR A 104 14.66 2.90 -1.05
N LYS A 105 14.38 4.20 -1.05
CA LYS A 105 14.66 5.08 0.11
C LYS A 105 13.93 4.67 1.39
N HIS A 106 12.84 3.92 1.27
CA HIS A 106 12.09 3.39 2.41
C HIS A 106 12.70 2.09 2.98
N THR A 107 13.72 1.50 2.33
CA THR A 107 14.33 0.21 2.73
C THR A 107 15.01 0.22 4.10
N VAL A 108 15.39 1.37 4.63
CA VAL A 108 15.98 1.47 5.98
C VAL A 108 15.04 0.89 7.07
N LYS A 109 13.72 0.87 6.81
CA LYS A 109 12.68 0.34 7.69
C LYS A 109 11.86 -0.79 7.03
N ALA A 110 12.14 -1.13 5.76
CA ALA A 110 11.45 -2.20 5.06
C ALA A 110 12.13 -3.54 5.34
N GLU A 111 11.32 -4.55 5.57
CA GLU A 111 11.75 -5.96 5.68
C GLU A 111 11.94 -6.61 4.30
N GLY A 112 11.39 -5.98 3.25
CA GLY A 112 11.49 -6.40 1.86
C GLY A 112 10.67 -5.50 0.93
N ILE A 113 10.99 -5.56 -0.35
CA ILE A 113 10.23 -4.95 -1.44
C ILE A 113 9.91 -6.04 -2.45
N GLU A 114 8.64 -6.13 -2.81
CA GLU A 114 8.17 -6.96 -3.91
C GLU A 114 7.90 -6.07 -5.11
N GLU A 115 8.51 -6.38 -6.24
CA GLU A 115 8.36 -5.65 -7.50
C GLU A 115 7.49 -6.47 -8.45
N THR A 116 6.31 -5.97 -8.80
CA THR A 116 5.38 -6.63 -9.72
C THR A 116 5.26 -5.80 -10.99
N PRO A 117 5.92 -6.21 -12.09
CA PRO A 117 5.75 -5.55 -13.39
C PRO A 117 4.40 -5.89 -14.00
N PHE A 118 3.83 -4.95 -14.75
CA PHE A 118 2.65 -5.20 -15.58
C PHE A 118 2.82 -4.65 -16.99
N VAL A 119 2.21 -5.34 -17.95
CA VAL A 119 2.25 -4.99 -19.37
C VAL A 119 0.88 -5.24 -19.96
N GLU A 120 0.19 -4.17 -20.30
CA GLU A 120 -1.09 -4.22 -21.01
C GLU A 120 -0.99 -3.43 -22.31
N ARG A 121 -0.83 -4.15 -23.39
CA ARG A 121 -0.56 -3.57 -24.72
C ARG A 121 -1.79 -2.94 -25.37
N GLU A 122 -2.97 -3.47 -25.08
CA GLU A 122 -4.22 -3.02 -25.66
C GLU A 122 -4.53 -1.56 -25.32
N HIS A 123 -4.21 -1.13 -24.10
CA HIS A 123 -4.43 0.22 -23.61
C HIS A 123 -3.14 1.03 -23.41
N ASN A 124 -2.00 0.54 -23.91
CA ASN A 124 -0.69 1.18 -23.75
C ASN A 124 -0.35 1.48 -22.28
N ARG A 125 -0.55 0.50 -21.39
CA ARG A 125 -0.23 0.62 -19.97
C ARG A 125 0.90 -0.32 -19.61
N PHE A 126 2.00 0.25 -19.18
CA PHE A 126 3.20 -0.45 -18.73
C PHE A 126 3.62 0.13 -17.39
N GLY A 127 4.13 -0.67 -16.50
CA GLY A 127 4.56 -0.14 -15.23
C GLY A 127 5.06 -1.17 -14.23
N MET A 128 5.16 -0.71 -13.00
CA MET A 128 5.64 -1.47 -11.86
C MET A 128 4.84 -1.11 -10.64
N VAL A 129 4.47 -2.10 -9.85
CA VAL A 129 3.98 -1.93 -8.49
C VAL A 129 5.06 -2.39 -7.53
N TYR A 130 5.34 -1.57 -6.53
CA TYR A 130 6.27 -1.83 -5.43
C TYR A 130 5.44 -2.02 -4.16
N ASP A 131 5.43 -3.25 -3.63
CA ASP A 131 4.82 -3.58 -2.34
C ASP A 131 5.93 -3.63 -1.28
N LEU A 132 5.95 -2.66 -0.38
CA LEU A 132 6.98 -2.52 0.66
C LEU A 132 6.49 -3.17 1.97
N LYS A 133 7.24 -4.15 2.46
CA LYS A 133 6.95 -4.89 3.69
C LYS A 133 7.67 -4.24 4.88
N GLY A 134 7.05 -4.28 6.06
CA GLY A 134 7.60 -3.68 7.28
C GLY A 134 6.91 -2.35 7.67
N ASN A 135 7.46 -1.68 8.70
CA ASN A 135 6.93 -0.42 9.24
C ASN A 135 7.39 0.78 8.40
N VAL A 136 6.94 0.83 7.15
CA VAL A 136 7.29 1.87 6.18
C VAL A 136 6.22 2.95 6.10
N ALA A 137 6.62 4.18 5.75
CA ALA A 137 5.67 5.29 5.61
C ALA A 137 4.76 5.15 4.39
N SER A 138 5.24 4.49 3.32
CA SER A 138 4.48 4.23 2.09
C SER A 138 4.59 2.75 1.75
N ALA A 139 3.50 2.02 1.95
CA ALA A 139 3.47 0.57 1.77
C ALA A 139 3.31 0.15 0.30
N VAL A 140 2.64 0.96 -0.51
CA VAL A 140 2.42 0.71 -1.95
C VAL A 140 2.86 1.91 -2.74
N GLN A 141 3.72 1.67 -3.74
CA GLN A 141 4.12 2.67 -4.73
C GLN A 141 4.01 2.06 -6.11
N PHE A 142 3.79 2.86 -7.12
CA PHE A 142 3.69 2.36 -8.49
C PHE A 142 4.05 3.46 -9.50
N PHE A 143 4.29 3.06 -10.73
CA PHE A 143 4.22 3.95 -11.87
C PHE A 143 3.52 3.28 -13.04
N ILE A 144 2.88 4.11 -13.87
CA ILE A 144 2.23 3.73 -15.13
C ILE A 144 2.78 4.64 -16.21
N THR A 145 3.01 4.10 -17.41
CA THR A 145 3.47 4.85 -18.58
C THR A 145 2.92 4.25 -19.86
N ASP A 146 2.76 5.06 -20.90
CA ASP A 146 2.55 4.61 -22.28
C ASP A 146 3.87 4.39 -23.02
N SER A 147 4.99 4.55 -22.34
CA SER A 147 6.36 4.46 -22.82
C SER A 147 6.83 5.61 -23.73
N THR A 148 5.95 6.51 -24.15
CA THR A 148 6.26 7.54 -25.16
C THR A 148 5.98 8.97 -24.73
N HIS A 149 4.83 9.23 -24.09
CA HIS A 149 4.36 10.59 -23.79
C HIS A 149 4.00 10.80 -22.32
N HIS A 150 3.55 9.77 -21.64
CA HIS A 150 2.94 9.88 -20.32
C HIS A 150 3.65 9.03 -19.29
N PHE A 151 3.85 9.61 -18.11
CA PHE A 151 4.35 8.92 -16.93
C PHE A 151 3.58 9.40 -15.70
N LEU A 152 2.94 8.48 -15.00
CA LEU A 152 2.18 8.73 -13.77
C LEU A 152 2.77 7.88 -12.66
N ARG A 153 3.24 8.51 -11.58
CA ARG A 153 3.72 7.83 -10.38
C ARG A 153 2.73 8.00 -9.25
N GLY A 154 2.45 6.93 -8.51
CA GLY A 154 1.63 6.94 -7.32
C GLY A 154 2.34 6.42 -6.09
N SER A 155 1.92 6.92 -4.90
CA SER A 155 2.40 6.42 -3.61
C SER A 155 1.35 6.58 -2.52
N LEU A 156 1.07 5.47 -1.79
CA LEU A 156 0.08 5.41 -0.72
C LEU A 156 0.72 5.80 0.61
N TYR A 157 0.09 6.74 1.31
CA TYR A 157 0.44 7.14 2.68
C TYR A 157 -0.78 7.10 3.59
N PHE A 158 -0.54 6.89 4.88
CA PHE A 158 -1.55 7.01 5.94
C PHE A 158 -1.14 8.11 6.92
N SER A 159 -2.13 8.90 7.36
CA SER A 159 -1.92 9.97 8.36
C SER A 159 -1.88 9.41 9.78
N CYS A 160 -1.08 8.35 10.00
CA CYS A 160 -0.83 7.73 11.30
C CYS A 160 0.59 7.16 11.34
N PRO A 161 1.16 6.92 12.54
CA PRO A 161 2.46 6.26 12.64
C PRO A 161 2.43 4.88 11.96
N PRO A 162 3.48 4.52 11.22
CA PRO A 162 3.57 3.21 10.58
C PRO A 162 3.48 2.09 11.63
N ASN A 163 2.44 1.27 11.52
CA ASN A 163 2.26 0.06 12.31
C ASN A 163 1.64 -0.99 11.39
N ARG A 164 2.50 -1.82 10.83
CA ARG A 164 2.11 -2.81 9.84
C ARG A 164 1.02 -3.75 10.32
N ASP A 165 1.15 -4.27 11.55
CA ASP A 165 0.21 -5.26 12.09
C ASP A 165 -1.23 -4.74 12.11
N SER A 166 -1.40 -3.45 12.40
CA SER A 166 -2.71 -2.79 12.41
C SER A 166 -3.15 -2.29 11.05
N LEU A 167 -2.22 -1.92 10.17
CA LEU A 167 -2.53 -1.30 8.87
C LEU A 167 -2.65 -2.29 7.73
N ASN A 168 -2.10 -3.52 7.83
CA ASN A 168 -2.15 -4.49 6.74
C ASN A 168 -3.54 -4.67 6.12
N PRO A 169 -4.64 -4.86 6.87
CA PRO A 169 -5.96 -5.02 6.27
C PRO A 169 -6.41 -3.81 5.46
N VAL A 170 -6.01 -2.59 5.90
CA VAL A 170 -6.33 -1.34 5.19
C VAL A 170 -5.44 -1.17 3.97
N ILE A 171 -4.16 -1.52 4.09
CA ILE A 171 -3.21 -1.49 2.96
C ILE A 171 -3.69 -2.42 1.86
N ASP A 172 -4.04 -3.67 2.20
CA ASP A 172 -4.53 -4.65 1.24
C ASP A 172 -5.83 -4.18 0.57
N PHE A 173 -6.76 -3.61 1.36
CA PHE A 173 -8.00 -3.06 0.85
C PHE A 173 -7.76 -1.91 -0.15
N VAL A 174 -6.90 -0.93 0.18
CA VAL A 174 -6.61 0.22 -0.70
C VAL A 174 -5.71 -0.20 -1.87
N ARG A 175 -4.88 -1.24 -1.69
CA ARG A 175 -4.09 -1.80 -2.79
C ARG A 175 -4.96 -2.31 -3.94
N GLU A 176 -6.11 -2.94 -3.64
CA GLU A 176 -7.07 -3.33 -4.68
C GLU A 176 -7.61 -2.12 -5.45
N ASP A 177 -7.88 -0.99 -4.77
CA ASP A 177 -8.29 0.25 -5.42
C ASP A 177 -7.18 0.84 -6.30
N ILE A 178 -5.93 0.75 -5.86
CA ILE A 178 -4.77 1.13 -6.67
C ILE A 178 -4.67 0.26 -7.92
N MET A 179 -4.85 -1.05 -7.81
CA MET A 179 -4.85 -1.94 -8.97
C MET A 179 -5.98 -1.59 -9.94
N HIS A 180 -7.20 -1.36 -9.44
CA HIS A 180 -8.32 -0.92 -10.26
C HIS A 180 -8.04 0.42 -10.97
N MET A 181 -7.43 1.39 -10.26
CA MET A 181 -6.99 2.66 -10.85
C MET A 181 -5.97 2.44 -11.98
N ILE A 182 -4.99 1.56 -11.78
CA ILE A 182 -4.00 1.20 -12.80
C ILE A 182 -4.69 0.60 -14.03
N GLU A 183 -5.61 -0.35 -13.82
CA GLU A 183 -6.33 -1.07 -14.86
C GLU A 183 -7.32 -0.19 -15.65
N THR A 184 -7.80 0.89 -15.06
CA THR A 184 -8.75 1.82 -15.68
C THR A 184 -8.11 3.10 -16.19
N THR A 185 -6.80 3.31 -15.96
CA THR A 185 -6.09 4.49 -16.46
C THR A 185 -6.15 4.57 -17.99
N GLN A 186 -6.55 5.73 -18.50
CA GLN A 186 -6.57 6.06 -19.93
C GLN A 186 -5.77 7.34 -20.18
N TRP A 187 -4.94 7.30 -21.21
CA TRP A 187 -4.16 8.46 -21.63
C TRP A 187 -4.95 9.36 -22.57
N LYS A 188 -4.72 10.66 -22.48
CA LYS A 188 -5.32 11.67 -23.37
C LYS A 188 -4.22 12.32 -24.20
N TYR A 189 -4.40 12.29 -25.53
CA TYR A 189 -3.44 12.79 -26.52
C TYR A 189 -3.91 14.09 -27.19
#